data_003e55d0d107a30ac71888d4f4e3c1da
#
_entry.id   003e55d0d107a30ac71888d4f4e3c1da
#
_cell.length_a   1.000
_cell.length_b   1.000
_cell.length_c   1.000
_cell.angle_alpha   90.00
_cell.angle_beta   90.00
_cell.angle_gamma   90.00
#
_symmetry.space_group_name_H-M   'P 1'
#
loop_
_entity.id
_entity.type
_entity.pdbx_description
1 polymer ?
#
loop_
_entity_poly.entity_id
_entity_poly.type
_entity_poly.pdbx_seq_one_letter_code
_entity_poly.pdbx_strand_id
1 'polypeptide(L)'
;MADKRKIFWYGTAGDNVIESFSGGNDVIYGGAGYDYIAPDRGGNNVIIGGAGRDDLVANGTTVFRYLSLEDSYLSATGSDESVDWISGFNSNRDRLDLTALGFTGLGDGTNGTLKVSTEGDYDHTFLRSYEADADGNTFVLEFFDYVDFNAANFQRLISGTDTADAILGTSAGAETLMGYAGRDTLSGLAGDDRLAGGAGGDTLTGGEGADDFVFSAITDSVHATSGIQTRDLITDFNADQGDIIDLAGLNFTGLGNGYNGTLRVELNAAGTQTILKSMETDAAGNRFEVLFNGDLTSDLNRSAFDFGNPTGPKVVNSLTQDNLDVVGTAGNDTLNGGDYDDQMVGFQGNDRINAGSGDDVIVGGYGKDTISGGAGRDIFLYYNVEDSYRTADGSYSDLITDFEDGDAFYILDIGLERDGNGYNGTLKVEYNEEQDRTYLRSFESNAKGQQFQVALSGNHQNIPFLFDGLYLDESPIHIIGVNPAKPLDISILG
;
A
#
# COMPACT_ATOMS: atom_id res chain seq x y z
N MET A 1 13.08 9.73 18.79
CA MET A 1 11.62 9.53 18.85
C MET A 1 11.35 8.55 17.73
N ALA A 2 10.53 7.54 17.93
CA ALA A 2 10.15 6.67 16.81
C ALA A 2 9.43 7.53 15.77
N ASP A 3 9.73 7.31 14.50
CA ASP A 3 9.03 7.97 13.40
C ASP A 3 7.55 7.54 13.46
N LYS A 4 6.63 8.48 13.51
CA LYS A 4 5.20 8.21 13.57
C LYS A 4 4.53 8.24 12.18
N ARG A 5 5.31 8.45 11.11
CA ARG A 5 4.77 8.47 9.76
C ARG A 5 4.23 7.07 9.38
N LYS A 6 3.10 7.03 8.72
CA LYS A 6 2.52 5.80 8.18
C LYS A 6 3.27 5.42 6.89
N ILE A 7 3.62 4.14 6.78
CA ILE A 7 4.19 3.55 5.55
C ILE A 7 3.15 2.64 4.94
N PHE A 8 2.93 2.77 3.65
CA PHE A 8 1.92 2.01 2.92
C PHE A 8 2.57 0.88 2.13
N TRP A 9 2.08 -0.34 2.33
CA TRP A 9 2.53 -1.55 1.69
C TRP A 9 1.38 -2.13 0.86
N TYR A 10 1.64 -2.52 -0.37
CA TYR A 10 0.61 -3.04 -1.27
C TYR A 10 1.03 -4.38 -1.86
N GLY A 11 0.20 -5.40 -1.68
CA GLY A 11 0.28 -6.65 -2.39
C GLY A 11 -0.36 -6.58 -3.79
N THR A 12 -0.58 -7.72 -4.38
CA THR A 12 -1.08 -7.88 -5.75
C THR A 12 -2.41 -8.65 -5.79
N ALA A 13 -2.83 -9.10 -6.97
CA ALA A 13 -3.99 -9.99 -7.11
C ALA A 13 -3.63 -11.48 -6.97
N GLY A 14 -2.45 -11.83 -6.54
CA GLY A 14 -1.99 -13.20 -6.27
C GLY A 14 -1.34 -13.30 -4.92
N ASP A 15 -1.00 -14.52 -4.49
CA ASP A 15 -0.46 -14.83 -3.18
C ASP A 15 0.82 -14.03 -2.87
N ASN A 16 0.82 -13.28 -1.78
CA ASN A 16 1.93 -12.43 -1.37
C ASN A 16 2.47 -12.81 0.02
N VAL A 17 3.72 -12.47 0.27
CA VAL A 17 4.33 -12.45 1.59
C VAL A 17 4.77 -11.02 1.88
N ILE A 18 4.13 -10.36 2.83
CA ILE A 18 4.42 -8.97 3.19
C ILE A 18 4.85 -8.92 4.64
N GLU A 19 6.13 -8.69 4.86
CA GLU A 19 6.71 -8.46 6.19
C GLU A 19 7.27 -7.05 6.23
N SER A 20 6.73 -6.16 7.04
CA SER A 20 7.27 -4.81 7.18
C SER A 20 8.40 -4.79 8.22
N PHE A 21 9.39 -3.94 8.02
CA PHE A 21 10.57 -3.80 8.88
C PHE A 21 10.78 -2.37 9.38
N SER A 22 9.80 -1.50 9.17
CA SER A 22 9.96 -0.06 9.41
C SER A 22 10.03 0.32 10.89
N GLY A 23 9.60 -0.56 11.81
CA GLY A 23 9.42 -0.22 13.24
C GLY A 23 8.42 0.92 13.47
N GLY A 24 7.66 1.29 12.42
CA GLY A 24 6.76 2.43 12.35
C GLY A 24 5.28 2.05 12.41
N ASN A 25 4.46 2.93 11.87
CA ASN A 25 3.01 2.75 11.74
C ASN A 25 2.75 2.33 10.28
N ASP A 26 2.45 1.06 10.05
CA ASP A 26 2.28 0.52 8.71
C ASP A 26 0.81 0.40 8.34
N VAL A 27 0.48 0.67 7.08
CA VAL A 27 -0.81 0.34 6.47
C VAL A 27 -0.54 -0.67 5.36
N ILE A 28 -1.05 -1.88 5.51
CA ILE A 28 -0.69 -3.02 4.66
C ILE A 28 -1.93 -3.55 3.97
N TYR A 29 -1.89 -3.60 2.64
CA TYR A 29 -2.92 -4.19 1.79
C TYR A 29 -2.37 -5.48 1.16
N GLY A 30 -2.97 -6.64 1.43
CA GLY A 30 -2.61 -7.89 0.78
C GLY A 30 -3.05 -7.94 -0.67
N GLY A 31 -4.30 -7.61 -0.92
CA GLY A 31 -4.86 -7.58 -2.27
C GLY A 31 -5.88 -8.69 -2.50
N ALA A 32 -5.60 -9.60 -3.41
CA ALA A 32 -6.39 -10.81 -3.57
C ALA A 32 -5.46 -12.01 -3.65
N GLY A 33 -5.93 -13.17 -3.21
CA GLY A 33 -5.13 -14.39 -3.17
C GLY A 33 -4.97 -14.89 -1.75
N TYR A 34 -3.95 -15.72 -1.52
CA TYR A 34 -3.56 -16.16 -0.18
C TYR A 34 -2.35 -15.34 0.26
N ASP A 35 -2.55 -14.40 1.16
CA ASP A 35 -1.52 -13.49 1.60
C ASP A 35 -1.03 -13.82 3.02
N TYR A 36 0.27 -13.76 3.24
CA TYR A 36 0.88 -13.77 4.57
C TYR A 36 1.31 -12.35 4.91
N ILE A 37 0.74 -11.77 5.96
CA ILE A 37 1.03 -10.38 6.35
C ILE A 37 1.49 -10.32 7.79
N ALA A 38 2.72 -9.85 8.01
CA ALA A 38 3.34 -9.72 9.32
C ALA A 38 4.05 -8.37 9.48
N PRO A 39 3.40 -7.34 10.07
CA PRO A 39 4.07 -6.09 10.36
C PRO A 39 5.17 -6.27 11.41
N ASP A 40 6.12 -5.34 11.49
CA ASP A 40 7.15 -5.33 12.51
C ASP A 40 6.56 -5.16 13.95
N ARG A 41 7.35 -5.51 14.95
CA ARG A 41 6.95 -5.52 16.37
C ARG A 41 6.85 -4.14 17.01
N GLY A 42 6.52 -3.12 16.25
CA GLY A 42 6.40 -1.74 16.74
C GLY A 42 5.23 -1.00 16.13
N GLY A 43 4.96 0.21 16.64
CA GLY A 43 3.98 1.12 16.06
C GLY A 43 2.51 0.69 16.16
N ASN A 44 1.68 1.43 15.44
CA ASN A 44 0.25 1.19 15.26
C ASN A 44 0.03 0.78 13.80
N ASN A 45 -0.25 -0.48 13.55
CA ASN A 45 -0.35 -1.03 12.21
C ASN A 45 -1.81 -1.22 11.81
N VAL A 46 -2.10 -1.04 10.51
CA VAL A 46 -3.39 -1.39 9.92
C VAL A 46 -3.15 -2.49 8.89
N ILE A 47 -3.88 -3.59 8.99
CA ILE A 47 -3.81 -4.70 8.03
C ILE A 47 -5.16 -4.84 7.34
N ILE A 48 -5.12 -4.87 6.02
CA ILE A 48 -6.23 -5.19 5.13
C ILE A 48 -5.78 -6.40 4.32
N GLY A 49 -6.24 -7.60 4.66
CA GLY A 49 -5.89 -8.83 3.93
C GLY A 49 -6.37 -8.75 2.49
N GLY A 50 -7.64 -8.44 2.33
CA GLY A 50 -8.32 -8.37 1.04
C GLY A 50 -9.03 -9.67 0.70
N ALA A 51 -9.31 -9.90 -0.58
CA ALA A 51 -10.13 -11.03 -0.98
C ALA A 51 -9.33 -12.33 -1.04
N GLY A 52 -9.77 -13.33 -0.34
CA GLY A 52 -9.16 -14.66 -0.29
C GLY A 52 -9.05 -15.15 1.14
N ARG A 53 -8.13 -16.08 1.35
CA ARG A 53 -7.81 -16.54 2.68
C ARG A 53 -6.42 -16.06 3.06
N ASP A 54 -6.30 -15.26 4.10
CA ASP A 54 -5.07 -14.64 4.49
C ASP A 54 -4.57 -15.12 5.86
N ASP A 55 -3.25 -15.16 6.02
CA ASP A 55 -2.57 -15.40 7.28
C ASP A 55 -2.08 -14.05 7.84
N LEU A 56 -2.78 -13.49 8.81
CA LEU A 56 -2.54 -12.17 9.36
C LEU A 56 -1.92 -12.23 10.76
N VAL A 57 -0.78 -11.57 10.95
CA VAL A 57 -0.03 -11.60 12.22
C VAL A 57 -0.17 -10.29 12.97
N ALA A 58 -0.67 -10.33 14.19
CA ALA A 58 -0.73 -9.17 15.08
C ALA A 58 0.62 -8.90 15.74
N ASN A 59 1.36 -7.91 15.26
CA ASN A 59 2.59 -7.41 15.84
C ASN A 59 2.45 -5.92 16.21
N GLY A 60 2.92 -5.50 17.39
CA GLY A 60 2.67 -4.13 17.84
C GLY A 60 1.20 -3.91 18.24
N THR A 61 0.66 -2.70 18.05
CA THR A 61 -0.79 -2.43 18.10
C THR A 61 -1.31 -2.61 16.68
N THR A 62 -2.26 -3.51 16.48
CA THR A 62 -2.74 -3.85 15.13
C THR A 62 -4.25 -3.64 15.01
N VAL A 63 -4.66 -2.96 13.96
CA VAL A 63 -6.05 -2.87 13.51
C VAL A 63 -6.21 -3.75 12.28
N PHE A 64 -7.07 -4.77 12.35
CA PHE A 64 -7.46 -5.58 11.21
C PHE A 64 -8.73 -4.98 10.61
N ARG A 65 -8.64 -4.47 9.39
CA ARG A 65 -9.73 -3.78 8.70
C ARG A 65 -10.30 -4.63 7.59
N TYR A 66 -11.62 -4.76 7.58
CA TYR A 66 -12.38 -5.50 6.59
C TYR A 66 -13.33 -4.55 5.86
N LEU A 67 -13.20 -4.48 4.53
CA LEU A 67 -13.90 -3.53 3.68
C LEU A 67 -15.12 -4.14 2.98
N SER A 68 -15.08 -5.45 2.77
CA SER A 68 -16.16 -6.22 2.15
C SER A 68 -16.30 -7.59 2.80
N LEU A 69 -17.47 -8.24 2.59
CA LEU A 69 -17.68 -9.60 3.05
C LEU A 69 -16.74 -10.60 2.34
N GLU A 70 -16.30 -10.26 1.12
CA GLU A 70 -15.39 -11.08 0.33
C GLU A 70 -13.99 -11.16 0.93
N ASP A 71 -13.65 -10.26 1.87
CA ASP A 71 -12.35 -10.26 2.53
C ASP A 71 -12.19 -11.46 3.49
N SER A 72 -13.25 -11.94 4.14
CA SER A 72 -13.20 -13.19 4.92
C SER A 72 -14.59 -13.79 5.11
N TYR A 73 -14.85 -14.96 4.57
CA TYR A 73 -16.16 -15.60 4.64
C TYR A 73 -16.14 -17.11 4.59
N LEU A 74 -17.20 -17.72 5.17
CA LEU A 74 -17.57 -19.10 4.96
C LEU A 74 -18.59 -19.17 3.83
N SER A 75 -18.30 -19.94 2.80
CA SER A 75 -19.19 -20.06 1.62
C SER A 75 -20.49 -20.78 1.96
N ALA A 76 -21.53 -20.58 1.13
CA ALA A 76 -22.82 -21.27 1.24
C ALA A 76 -22.71 -22.83 1.22
N THR A 77 -21.62 -23.36 0.67
CA THR A 77 -21.30 -24.79 0.65
C THR A 77 -20.58 -25.27 1.89
N GLY A 78 -20.20 -24.35 2.79
CA GLY A 78 -19.43 -24.64 4.00
C GLY A 78 -17.91 -24.82 3.74
N SER A 79 -17.40 -24.34 2.59
CA SER A 79 -15.96 -24.26 2.34
C SER A 79 -15.38 -23.08 3.12
N ASP A 80 -14.26 -23.31 3.79
CA ASP A 80 -13.48 -22.34 4.58
C ASP A 80 -12.25 -21.81 3.81
N GLU A 81 -12.23 -21.99 2.49
CA GLU A 81 -11.11 -21.58 1.63
C GLU A 81 -10.89 -20.05 1.57
N SER A 82 -11.82 -19.26 2.10
CA SER A 82 -11.77 -17.79 2.16
C SER A 82 -11.87 -17.26 3.58
N VAL A 83 -11.60 -18.06 4.61
CA VAL A 83 -11.62 -17.63 6.01
C VAL A 83 -10.22 -17.22 6.44
N ASP A 84 -10.05 -15.97 6.82
CA ASP A 84 -8.76 -15.47 7.30
C ASP A 84 -8.36 -16.05 8.64
N TRP A 85 -7.06 -16.20 8.79
CA TRP A 85 -6.42 -16.66 10.00
C TRP A 85 -5.66 -15.51 10.67
N ILE A 86 -6.00 -15.23 11.94
CA ILE A 86 -5.34 -14.19 12.71
C ILE A 86 -4.55 -14.84 13.85
N SER A 87 -3.26 -14.53 13.92
CA SER A 87 -2.35 -15.01 14.96
C SER A 87 -1.80 -13.87 15.81
N GLY A 88 -1.57 -14.11 17.10
CA GLY A 88 -0.98 -13.14 18.04
C GLY A 88 -1.90 -11.99 18.44
N PHE A 89 -3.20 -12.05 18.17
CA PHE A 89 -4.16 -11.02 18.56
C PHE A 89 -4.22 -10.85 20.08
N ASN A 90 -4.06 -9.63 20.54
CA ASN A 90 -4.10 -9.28 21.96
C ASN A 90 -5.26 -8.32 22.23
N SER A 91 -6.30 -8.82 22.92
CA SER A 91 -7.53 -8.08 23.21
C SER A 91 -7.34 -6.81 24.06
N ASN A 92 -6.17 -6.59 24.65
CA ASN A 92 -5.87 -5.34 25.36
C ASN A 92 -5.34 -4.20 24.48
N ARG A 93 -4.93 -4.50 23.22
CA ARG A 93 -4.31 -3.49 22.33
C ARG A 93 -4.85 -3.53 20.91
N ASP A 94 -5.16 -4.75 20.39
CA ASP A 94 -5.52 -4.93 18.99
C ASP A 94 -7.02 -4.75 18.78
N ARG A 95 -7.40 -4.35 17.56
CA ARG A 95 -8.78 -4.02 17.21
C ARG A 95 -9.19 -4.63 15.88
N LEU A 96 -10.49 -4.74 15.70
CA LEU A 96 -11.15 -5.08 14.44
C LEU A 96 -11.94 -3.86 13.95
N ASP A 97 -11.64 -3.39 12.77
CA ASP A 97 -12.45 -2.39 12.06
C ASP A 97 -13.37 -3.13 11.08
N LEU A 98 -14.60 -3.33 11.49
CA LEU A 98 -15.66 -4.00 10.72
C LEU A 98 -16.77 -3.01 10.35
N THR A 99 -16.51 -1.73 10.43
CA THR A 99 -17.50 -0.66 10.24
C THR A 99 -18.07 -0.67 8.83
N ALA A 100 -17.27 -1.00 7.83
CA ALA A 100 -17.72 -1.14 6.43
C ALA A 100 -18.71 -2.29 6.23
N LEU A 101 -18.67 -3.30 7.10
CA LEU A 101 -19.59 -4.46 7.05
C LEU A 101 -20.89 -4.24 7.83
N GLY A 102 -21.02 -3.11 8.52
CA GLY A 102 -22.22 -2.75 9.27
C GLY A 102 -22.46 -3.53 10.55
N PHE A 103 -21.45 -4.25 11.07
CA PHE A 103 -21.57 -4.96 12.34
C PHE A 103 -21.58 -3.97 13.52
N THR A 104 -22.49 -4.21 14.48
CA THR A 104 -22.74 -3.32 15.61
C THR A 104 -22.07 -3.79 16.91
N GLY A 105 -21.40 -4.95 16.89
CA GLY A 105 -20.68 -5.50 18.04
C GLY A 105 -20.95 -6.99 18.29
N LEU A 106 -20.68 -7.42 19.51
CA LEU A 106 -20.86 -8.81 19.92
C LEU A 106 -22.33 -9.13 20.27
N GLY A 107 -22.76 -10.33 19.90
CA GLY A 107 -24.11 -10.82 20.16
C GLY A 107 -24.25 -12.31 19.87
N ASP A 108 -25.39 -12.70 19.31
CA ASP A 108 -25.67 -14.09 18.92
C ASP A 108 -25.33 -14.43 17.46
N GLY A 109 -24.79 -13.47 16.73
CA GLY A 109 -24.43 -13.61 15.32
C GLY A 109 -25.55 -13.24 14.34
N THR A 110 -26.62 -12.62 14.85
CA THR A 110 -27.76 -12.16 14.05
C THR A 110 -28.03 -10.67 14.29
N ASN A 111 -28.85 -10.05 13.40
CA ASN A 111 -29.21 -8.63 13.48
C ASN A 111 -27.99 -7.69 13.53
N GLY A 112 -27.01 -7.96 12.64
CA GLY A 112 -25.78 -7.18 12.54
C GLY A 112 -24.85 -7.38 13.74
N THR A 113 -24.97 -8.44 14.52
CA THR A 113 -24.04 -8.78 15.59
C THR A 113 -23.13 -9.95 15.23
N LEU A 114 -22.04 -10.11 15.95
CA LEU A 114 -21.08 -11.20 15.77
C LEU A 114 -21.06 -12.11 17.00
N LYS A 115 -21.02 -13.41 16.77
CA LYS A 115 -20.90 -14.41 17.81
C LYS A 115 -19.47 -14.89 17.96
N VAL A 116 -18.99 -14.93 19.19
CA VAL A 116 -17.73 -15.58 19.56
C VAL A 116 -18.01 -17.04 19.89
N SER A 117 -17.20 -17.94 19.35
CA SER A 117 -17.19 -19.37 19.72
C SER A 117 -15.77 -19.90 19.78
N THR A 118 -15.52 -20.90 20.64
CA THR A 118 -14.24 -21.60 20.71
C THR A 118 -14.46 -23.02 20.22
N GLU A 119 -13.65 -23.47 19.27
CA GLU A 119 -13.78 -24.78 18.64
C GLU A 119 -12.42 -25.47 18.48
N GLY A 120 -12.42 -26.79 18.46
CA GLY A 120 -11.25 -27.62 18.23
C GLY A 120 -10.43 -27.95 19.48
N ASP A 121 -9.41 -28.82 19.31
CA ASP A 121 -8.52 -29.29 20.37
C ASP A 121 -7.44 -28.27 20.80
N TYR A 122 -7.36 -27.12 20.08
CA TYR A 122 -6.32 -26.09 20.22
C TYR A 122 -6.86 -24.72 20.67
N ASP A 123 -8.10 -24.67 21.19
CA ASP A 123 -8.73 -23.44 21.68
C ASP A 123 -8.80 -22.28 20.65
N HIS A 124 -8.99 -22.59 19.35
CA HIS A 124 -9.19 -21.56 18.34
C HIS A 124 -10.48 -20.78 18.62
N THR A 125 -10.39 -19.46 18.50
CA THR A 125 -11.56 -18.58 18.65
C THR A 125 -12.08 -18.19 17.28
N PHE A 126 -13.40 -18.27 17.11
CA PHE A 126 -14.08 -17.84 15.90
C PHE A 126 -15.00 -16.66 16.19
N LEU A 127 -14.97 -15.68 15.29
CA LEU A 127 -15.90 -14.56 15.28
C LEU A 127 -16.77 -14.69 14.03
N ARG A 128 -18.11 -14.86 14.19
CA ARG A 128 -19.01 -15.25 13.09
C ARG A 128 -20.28 -14.42 13.05
N SER A 129 -20.71 -14.06 11.83
CA SER A 129 -22.11 -13.74 11.52
C SER A 129 -22.86 -14.99 11.08
N TYR A 130 -24.14 -15.10 11.40
CA TYR A 130 -25.05 -16.10 10.86
C TYR A 130 -26.01 -15.50 9.83
N GLU A 131 -25.84 -14.23 9.51
CA GLU A 131 -26.56 -13.58 8.41
C GLU A 131 -25.75 -13.73 7.12
N ALA A 132 -26.40 -14.34 6.14
CA ALA A 132 -25.79 -14.58 4.85
C ALA A 132 -26.08 -13.42 3.89
N ASP A 133 -25.13 -13.14 3.01
CA ASP A 133 -25.32 -12.26 1.87
C ASP A 133 -26.24 -12.88 0.80
N ALA A 134 -26.36 -12.20 -0.35
CA ALA A 134 -27.19 -12.67 -1.49
C ALA A 134 -26.69 -13.98 -2.10
N ASP A 135 -25.40 -14.30 -1.96
CA ASP A 135 -24.75 -15.51 -2.46
C ASP A 135 -24.73 -16.64 -1.41
N GLY A 136 -25.20 -16.34 -0.20
CA GLY A 136 -25.29 -17.29 0.91
C GLY A 136 -24.01 -17.40 1.74
N ASN A 137 -23.07 -16.48 1.57
CA ASN A 137 -21.81 -16.41 2.34
C ASN A 137 -22.05 -15.74 3.69
N THR A 138 -21.31 -16.15 4.72
CA THR A 138 -21.38 -15.55 6.04
C THR A 138 -20.00 -15.09 6.49
N PHE A 139 -19.90 -13.95 7.16
CA PHE A 139 -18.62 -13.44 7.67
C PHE A 139 -18.07 -14.35 8.76
N VAL A 140 -16.79 -14.70 8.66
CA VAL A 140 -16.06 -15.51 9.65
C VAL A 140 -14.61 -15.06 9.75
N LEU A 141 -14.10 -14.96 10.97
CA LEU A 141 -12.65 -14.86 11.27
C LEU A 141 -12.24 -16.00 12.20
N GLU A 142 -11.05 -16.54 11.98
CA GLU A 142 -10.45 -17.56 12.84
C GLU A 142 -9.19 -17.02 13.52
N PHE A 143 -9.13 -17.13 14.84
CA PHE A 143 -7.98 -16.74 15.67
C PHE A 143 -7.31 -17.99 16.21
N PHE A 144 -6.00 -18.11 16.00
CA PHE A 144 -5.24 -19.30 16.43
C PHE A 144 -5.07 -19.44 17.95
N ASP A 145 -5.42 -18.41 18.71
CA ASP A 145 -5.37 -18.40 20.16
C ASP A 145 -6.76 -18.17 20.75
N TYR A 146 -6.90 -18.50 22.04
CA TYR A 146 -8.07 -18.06 22.78
C TYR A 146 -8.09 -16.54 22.91
N VAL A 147 -9.12 -15.91 22.39
CA VAL A 147 -9.32 -14.46 22.47
C VAL A 147 -10.56 -14.13 23.29
N ASP A 148 -10.37 -13.42 24.39
CA ASP A 148 -11.48 -12.86 25.19
C ASP A 148 -11.87 -11.50 24.64
N PHE A 149 -12.80 -11.51 23.69
CA PHE A 149 -13.28 -10.30 23.04
C PHE A 149 -14.17 -9.46 23.95
N ASN A 150 -13.99 -8.15 23.87
CA ASN A 150 -14.85 -7.16 24.52
C ASN A 150 -15.17 -6.01 23.53
N ALA A 151 -16.04 -5.09 23.93
CA ALA A 151 -16.47 -4.00 23.06
C ALA A 151 -15.34 -3.08 22.60
N ALA A 152 -14.24 -2.99 23.36
CA ALA A 152 -13.09 -2.15 22.97
C ALA A 152 -12.24 -2.77 21.85
N ASN A 153 -12.47 -4.03 21.50
CA ASN A 153 -11.79 -4.66 20.35
C ASN A 153 -12.43 -4.30 19.01
N PHE A 154 -13.55 -3.59 19.03
CA PHE A 154 -14.25 -3.20 17.80
C PHE A 154 -14.20 -1.69 17.66
N GLN A 155 -13.90 -1.22 16.44
CA GLN A 155 -14.01 0.19 16.11
C GLN A 155 -15.47 0.61 16.24
N ARG A 156 -15.71 1.72 16.93
CA ARG A 156 -17.06 2.21 17.19
C ARG A 156 -17.52 3.10 16.04
N LEU A 157 -18.68 2.81 15.46
CA LEU A 157 -19.33 3.68 14.50
C LEU A 157 -20.24 4.70 15.19
N ILE A 158 -20.05 5.98 14.89
CA ILE A 158 -20.94 7.09 15.26
C ILE A 158 -21.40 7.75 13.96
N SER A 159 -22.67 7.64 13.62
CA SER A 159 -23.23 8.12 12.37
C SER A 159 -24.23 9.25 12.55
N GLY A 160 -24.18 10.20 11.62
CA GLY A 160 -25.19 11.24 11.42
C GLY A 160 -26.34 10.77 10.51
N THR A 161 -26.91 11.71 9.78
CA THR A 161 -28.05 11.56 8.88
C THR A 161 -27.76 12.25 7.54
N ASP A 162 -28.72 12.33 6.64
CA ASP A 162 -28.60 13.08 5.37
C ASP A 162 -28.82 14.62 5.54
N THR A 163 -28.73 15.13 6.76
CA THR A 163 -28.88 16.57 7.06
C THR A 163 -27.75 17.07 7.95
N ALA A 164 -27.53 18.37 8.02
CA ALA A 164 -26.47 18.95 8.81
C ALA A 164 -26.47 18.47 10.27
N ASP A 165 -25.40 17.77 10.65
CA ASP A 165 -25.21 17.13 11.94
C ASP A 165 -23.99 17.68 12.70
N ALA A 166 -24.00 17.53 14.02
CA ALA A 166 -22.84 17.74 14.87
C ALA A 166 -22.48 16.41 15.56
N ILE A 167 -21.42 15.76 15.10
CA ILE A 167 -21.01 14.45 15.55
C ILE A 167 -19.77 14.58 16.40
N LEU A 168 -19.81 14.02 17.59
CA LEU A 168 -18.72 14.07 18.56
C LEU A 168 -18.29 12.66 18.93
N GLY A 169 -17.01 12.38 18.79
CA GLY A 169 -16.36 11.17 19.28
C GLY A 169 -16.22 11.16 20.79
N THR A 170 -15.35 10.32 21.31
CA THR A 170 -15.07 10.24 22.73
C THR A 170 -13.61 10.55 23.04
N SER A 171 -13.29 10.85 24.29
CA SER A 171 -11.90 11.12 24.69
C SER A 171 -11.11 9.85 25.05
N ALA A 172 -11.56 8.67 24.66
CA ALA A 172 -10.97 7.43 25.14
C ALA A 172 -10.98 6.28 24.14
N GLY A 173 -11.18 6.52 22.87
CA GLY A 173 -11.29 5.43 21.90
C GLY A 173 -10.84 5.80 20.50
N ALA A 174 -10.78 4.82 19.62
CA ALA A 174 -10.73 4.98 18.20
C ALA A 174 -12.13 4.80 17.64
N GLU A 175 -12.67 5.82 16.99
CA GLU A 175 -14.01 5.82 16.45
C GLU A 175 -14.03 6.00 14.94
N THR A 176 -15.10 5.53 14.29
CA THR A 176 -15.45 5.95 12.92
C THR A 176 -16.64 6.88 12.99
N LEU A 177 -16.46 8.13 12.55
CA LEU A 177 -17.48 9.16 12.48
C LEU A 177 -17.92 9.33 11.02
N MET A 178 -19.23 9.20 10.74
CA MET A 178 -19.80 9.32 9.40
C MET A 178 -20.91 10.37 9.38
N GLY A 179 -20.72 11.46 8.59
CA GLY A 179 -21.73 12.53 8.40
C GLY A 179 -22.85 12.12 7.45
N TYR A 180 -22.54 11.42 6.37
CA TYR A 180 -23.34 11.08 5.18
C TYR A 180 -23.58 12.25 4.25
N ALA A 181 -24.68 12.96 4.36
CA ALA A 181 -24.95 14.12 3.52
C ALA A 181 -25.37 15.32 4.38
N GLY A 182 -25.01 16.50 3.95
CA GLY A 182 -25.32 17.70 4.75
C GLY A 182 -24.15 18.66 4.80
N ARG A 183 -24.20 19.52 5.76
CA ARG A 183 -23.02 20.31 6.16
C ARG A 183 -22.72 19.96 7.61
N ASP A 184 -21.85 19.03 7.78
CA ASP A 184 -21.62 18.36 9.04
C ASP A 184 -20.43 18.95 9.80
N THR A 185 -20.41 18.75 11.10
CA THR A 185 -19.26 19.05 11.95
C THR A 185 -18.91 17.79 12.70
N LEU A 186 -17.76 17.20 12.39
CA LEU A 186 -17.23 16.00 13.00
C LEU A 186 -16.02 16.33 13.86
N SER A 187 -15.95 15.77 15.07
CA SER A 187 -14.80 15.90 15.96
C SER A 187 -14.52 14.57 16.64
N GLY A 188 -13.34 13.97 16.38
CA GLY A 188 -12.88 12.70 16.97
C GLY A 188 -12.55 12.84 18.45
N LEU A 189 -11.93 13.93 18.86
CA LEU A 189 -11.42 14.31 20.19
C LEU A 189 -10.08 13.68 20.52
N ALA A 190 -10.01 12.42 20.93
CA ALA A 190 -8.77 11.75 21.24
C ALA A 190 -8.89 10.26 20.98
N GLY A 191 -7.93 9.73 20.32
CA GLY A 191 -7.90 8.36 19.78
C GLY A 191 -7.44 8.43 18.34
N ASP A 192 -7.21 7.29 17.74
CA ASP A 192 -6.90 7.22 16.31
C ASP A 192 -8.24 7.06 15.57
N ASP A 193 -8.83 8.18 15.15
CA ASP A 193 -10.19 8.25 14.66
C ASP A 193 -10.27 8.24 13.12
N ARG A 194 -11.41 7.80 12.59
CA ARG A 194 -11.69 7.79 11.16
C ARG A 194 -12.90 8.70 10.88
N LEU A 195 -12.71 9.79 10.14
CA LEU A 195 -13.69 10.81 9.89
C LEU A 195 -14.09 10.85 8.41
N ALA A 196 -15.35 10.56 8.10
CA ALA A 196 -15.94 10.68 6.77
C ALA A 196 -17.09 11.69 6.82
N GLY A 197 -16.87 12.90 6.30
CA GLY A 197 -17.93 13.93 6.21
C GLY A 197 -19.05 13.48 5.29
N GLY A 198 -18.67 12.94 4.13
CA GLY A 198 -19.59 12.53 3.09
C GLY A 198 -19.96 13.69 2.17
N ALA A 199 -21.14 13.62 1.55
CA ALA A 199 -21.54 14.64 0.57
C ALA A 199 -21.96 15.95 1.25
N GLY A 200 -21.15 16.98 1.10
CA GLY A 200 -21.48 18.26 1.73
C GLY A 200 -20.30 19.21 1.72
N GLY A 201 -20.32 20.17 2.61
CA GLY A 201 -19.16 21.02 2.87
C GLY A 201 -18.90 20.98 4.36
N ASP A 202 -18.13 20.02 4.79
CA ASP A 202 -18.04 19.59 6.16
C ASP A 202 -16.86 20.22 6.90
N THR A 203 -16.94 20.21 8.22
CA THR A 203 -15.85 20.65 9.09
C THR A 203 -15.38 19.46 9.90
N LEU A 204 -14.15 19.04 9.65
CA LEU A 204 -13.55 17.85 10.23
C LEU A 204 -12.42 18.25 11.17
N THR A 205 -12.44 17.70 12.37
CA THR A 205 -11.44 17.89 13.43
C THR A 205 -11.06 16.52 13.97
N GLY A 206 -9.84 16.05 13.72
CA GLY A 206 -9.35 14.77 14.23
C GLY A 206 -9.18 14.80 15.73
N GLY A 207 -8.27 15.60 16.21
CA GLY A 207 -7.99 15.80 17.63
C GLY A 207 -6.61 15.32 18.03
N GLU A 208 -6.49 14.59 19.15
CA GLU A 208 -5.26 13.95 19.58
C GLU A 208 -5.24 12.51 19.09
N GLY A 209 -4.26 12.14 18.29
CA GLY A 209 -4.10 10.77 17.78
C GLY A 209 -3.64 10.76 16.32
N ALA A 210 -3.66 9.60 15.72
CA ALA A 210 -3.36 9.41 14.31
C ALA A 210 -4.68 9.22 13.54
N ASP A 211 -5.21 10.33 13.00
CA ASP A 211 -6.56 10.38 12.47
C ASP A 211 -6.60 10.17 10.94
N ASP A 212 -7.63 9.48 10.47
CA ASP A 212 -7.88 9.23 9.05
C ASP A 212 -9.04 10.11 8.56
N PHE A 213 -8.76 11.07 7.66
CA PHE A 213 -9.77 11.87 6.99
C PHE A 213 -10.14 11.24 5.66
N VAL A 214 -11.36 10.70 5.54
CA VAL A 214 -11.79 9.77 4.49
C VAL A 214 -12.63 10.45 3.44
N PHE A 215 -12.26 10.26 2.17
CA PHE A 215 -13.02 10.71 1.00
C PHE A 215 -13.22 9.52 0.05
N SER A 216 -14.46 9.10 -0.12
CA SER A 216 -14.85 7.93 -0.91
C SER A 216 -15.35 8.27 -2.31
N ALA A 217 -15.82 9.49 -2.50
CA ALA A 217 -16.32 10.00 -3.76
C ALA A 217 -15.85 11.46 -4.01
N ILE A 218 -15.73 11.85 -5.28
CA ILE A 218 -15.41 13.26 -5.63
C ILE A 218 -16.46 14.21 -5.06
N THR A 219 -17.70 13.74 -4.89
CA THR A 219 -18.81 14.51 -4.32
C THR A 219 -18.68 14.79 -2.84
N ASP A 220 -17.77 14.12 -2.15
CA ASP A 220 -17.59 14.34 -0.70
C ASP A 220 -16.97 15.71 -0.43
N SER A 221 -16.10 16.22 -1.32
CA SER A 221 -15.57 17.58 -1.16
C SER A 221 -15.39 18.25 -2.53
N VAL A 222 -16.29 19.19 -2.87
CA VAL A 222 -16.42 19.70 -4.24
C VAL A 222 -16.16 21.19 -4.35
N HIS A 223 -15.27 21.54 -5.29
CA HIS A 223 -15.24 22.86 -5.91
C HIS A 223 -16.07 22.85 -7.20
N ALA A 224 -17.27 23.40 -7.16
CA ALA A 224 -18.12 23.54 -8.34
C ALA A 224 -17.74 24.77 -9.16
N THR A 225 -17.77 24.66 -10.49
CA THR A 225 -17.55 25.81 -11.40
C THR A 225 -18.72 26.80 -11.40
N SER A 226 -19.90 26.34 -10.99
CA SER A 226 -21.08 27.17 -10.80
C SER A 226 -21.94 26.59 -9.67
N GLY A 227 -22.44 27.43 -8.77
CA GLY A 227 -23.32 27.00 -7.68
C GLY A 227 -22.70 27.09 -6.30
N ILE A 228 -23.23 26.27 -5.38
CA ILE A 228 -22.78 26.24 -3.98
C ILE A 228 -21.48 25.42 -3.91
N GLN A 229 -20.47 25.98 -3.23
CA GLN A 229 -19.25 25.28 -2.90
C GLN A 229 -19.52 24.33 -1.72
N THR A 230 -19.15 23.06 -1.88
CA THR A 230 -19.29 22.02 -0.87
C THR A 230 -17.93 21.40 -0.54
N ARG A 231 -16.96 22.28 -0.30
CA ARG A 231 -15.59 21.87 0.07
C ARG A 231 -15.51 21.67 1.56
N ASP A 232 -14.86 20.59 1.94
CA ASP A 232 -14.59 20.30 3.33
C ASP A 232 -13.41 21.11 3.86
N LEU A 233 -13.43 21.32 5.15
CA LEU A 233 -12.37 21.95 5.90
C LEU A 233 -11.87 21.01 6.98
N ILE A 234 -10.62 20.59 6.86
CA ILE A 234 -9.87 19.92 7.93
C ILE A 234 -9.21 21.00 8.79
N THR A 235 -9.47 20.98 10.09
CA THR A 235 -9.14 22.11 10.97
C THR A 235 -7.80 21.98 11.66
N ASP A 236 -7.30 20.75 11.88
CA ASP A 236 -6.17 20.44 12.77
C ASP A 236 -5.23 19.34 12.27
N PHE A 237 -5.22 19.05 10.96
CA PHE A 237 -4.32 18.05 10.37
C PHE A 237 -2.88 18.17 10.87
N ASN A 238 -2.32 17.08 11.35
CA ASN A 238 -1.00 17.01 11.95
C ASN A 238 -0.26 15.72 11.56
N ALA A 239 0.58 15.80 10.53
CA ALA A 239 1.38 14.66 10.06
C ALA A 239 2.32 14.09 11.14
N ASP A 240 2.77 14.90 12.11
CA ASP A 240 3.62 14.44 13.23
C ASP A 240 2.85 13.54 14.22
N GLN A 241 1.53 13.63 14.27
CA GLN A 241 0.67 12.73 15.03
C GLN A 241 0.39 11.43 14.27
N GLY A 242 0.54 11.45 12.95
CA GLY A 242 0.29 10.33 12.05
C GLY A 242 -1.03 10.46 11.29
N ASP A 243 -1.60 11.67 11.21
CA ASP A 243 -2.81 11.92 10.44
C ASP A 243 -2.60 11.63 8.95
N ILE A 244 -3.63 11.11 8.30
CA ILE A 244 -3.64 10.86 6.85
C ILE A 244 -4.94 11.32 6.20
N ILE A 245 -4.84 11.57 4.90
CA ILE A 245 -5.97 11.78 4.00
C ILE A 245 -6.19 10.47 3.24
N ASP A 246 -7.25 9.75 3.56
CA ASP A 246 -7.62 8.50 2.89
C ASP A 246 -8.42 8.82 1.61
N LEU A 247 -7.81 8.58 0.48
CA LEU A 247 -8.32 8.78 -0.87
C LEU A 247 -8.43 7.46 -1.65
N ALA A 248 -8.35 6.32 -0.95
CA ALA A 248 -8.31 4.99 -1.57
C ALA A 248 -9.51 4.73 -2.50
N GLY A 249 -10.66 5.35 -2.21
CA GLY A 249 -11.88 5.26 -3.04
C GLY A 249 -11.88 6.13 -4.31
N LEU A 250 -10.91 7.05 -4.49
CA LEU A 250 -10.99 8.10 -5.53
C LEU A 250 -10.11 7.86 -6.76
N ASN A 251 -9.33 6.79 -6.81
CA ASN A 251 -8.41 6.47 -7.91
C ASN A 251 -7.40 7.60 -8.24
N PHE A 252 -7.08 8.46 -7.28
CA PHE A 252 -5.95 9.36 -7.43
C PHE A 252 -4.64 8.57 -7.30
N THR A 253 -3.65 8.93 -8.08
CA THR A 253 -2.40 8.18 -8.19
C THR A 253 -1.24 8.80 -7.42
N GLY A 254 -1.42 10.00 -6.89
CA GLY A 254 -0.39 10.68 -6.10
C GLY A 254 -0.48 12.20 -6.14
N LEU A 255 0.56 12.85 -5.64
CA LEU A 255 0.73 14.30 -5.72
C LEU A 255 1.40 14.69 -7.04
N GLY A 256 1.04 15.86 -7.56
CA GLY A 256 1.57 16.38 -8.81
C GLY A 256 1.02 17.76 -9.17
N ASN A 257 0.77 17.97 -10.45
CA ASN A 257 0.22 19.25 -10.94
C ASN A 257 -1.32 19.33 -10.94
N GLY A 258 -2.00 18.28 -10.48
CA GLY A 258 -3.46 18.17 -10.41
C GLY A 258 -4.11 17.58 -11.67
N TYR A 259 -3.34 17.11 -12.64
CA TYR A 259 -3.80 16.46 -13.87
C TYR A 259 -3.37 14.99 -13.92
N ASN A 260 -3.99 14.21 -14.80
CA ASN A 260 -3.71 12.78 -15.01
C ASN A 260 -3.85 11.95 -13.72
N GLY A 261 -4.93 12.22 -12.98
CA GLY A 261 -5.20 11.51 -11.73
C GLY A 261 -4.34 11.97 -10.54
N THR A 262 -3.51 13.00 -10.68
CA THR A 262 -2.74 13.54 -9.55
C THR A 262 -3.46 14.67 -8.83
N LEU A 263 -3.06 14.94 -7.58
CA LEU A 263 -3.54 16.07 -6.80
C LEU A 263 -2.44 17.14 -6.64
N ARG A 264 -2.85 18.40 -6.61
CA ARG A 264 -1.98 19.54 -6.38
C ARG A 264 -2.20 20.10 -4.98
N VAL A 265 -1.11 20.36 -4.28
CA VAL A 265 -1.08 21.11 -3.02
C VAL A 265 -0.67 22.55 -3.31
N GLU A 266 -1.40 23.51 -2.80
CA GLU A 266 -1.04 24.93 -2.91
C GLU A 266 -1.52 25.76 -1.72
N LEU A 267 -0.81 26.81 -1.37
CA LEU A 267 -1.22 27.77 -0.37
C LEU A 267 -2.16 28.82 -0.99
N ASN A 268 -3.21 29.21 -0.29
CA ASN A 268 -4.08 30.30 -0.74
C ASN A 268 -3.33 31.64 -0.77
N ALA A 269 -3.84 32.62 -1.53
CA ALA A 269 -3.18 33.93 -1.71
C ALA A 269 -3.00 34.72 -0.39
N ALA A 270 -3.75 34.37 0.66
CA ALA A 270 -3.65 35.02 1.97
C ALA A 270 -2.62 34.33 2.89
N GLY A 271 -2.10 33.15 2.51
CA GLY A 271 -1.18 32.38 3.34
C GLY A 271 -1.82 31.76 4.59
N THR A 272 -3.13 31.55 4.57
CA THR A 272 -3.90 31.13 5.76
C THR A 272 -4.48 29.73 5.65
N GLN A 273 -4.54 29.18 4.43
CA GLN A 273 -5.10 27.85 4.16
C GLN A 273 -4.31 27.17 3.08
N THR A 274 -4.07 25.88 3.28
CA THR A 274 -3.58 24.98 2.25
C THR A 274 -4.76 24.35 1.52
N ILE A 275 -4.61 24.16 0.22
CA ILE A 275 -5.63 23.62 -0.67
C ILE A 275 -5.05 22.39 -1.35
N LEU A 276 -5.70 21.25 -1.16
CA LEU A 276 -5.47 20.01 -1.92
C LEU A 276 -6.55 19.91 -3.01
N LYS A 277 -6.16 19.75 -4.27
CA LYS A 277 -7.14 19.74 -5.35
C LYS A 277 -6.76 18.96 -6.59
N SER A 278 -7.76 18.42 -7.28
CA SER A 278 -7.67 18.06 -8.69
C SER A 278 -7.82 19.30 -9.59
N MET A 279 -7.14 19.31 -10.72
CA MET A 279 -7.36 20.29 -11.79
C MET A 279 -8.30 19.76 -12.88
N GLU A 280 -8.62 18.46 -12.81
CA GLU A 280 -9.58 17.79 -13.68
C GLU A 280 -10.99 17.93 -13.11
N THR A 281 -11.97 18.05 -14.00
CA THR A 281 -13.37 18.14 -13.62
C THR A 281 -14.15 16.93 -14.13
N ASP A 282 -15.17 16.53 -13.38
CA ASP A 282 -16.15 15.56 -13.86
C ASP A 282 -17.04 16.13 -14.99
N ALA A 283 -17.99 15.33 -15.50
CA ALA A 283 -18.90 15.75 -16.55
C ALA A 283 -19.84 16.91 -16.13
N ALA A 284 -20.02 17.14 -14.84
CA ALA A 284 -20.81 18.24 -14.28
C ALA A 284 -19.97 19.52 -14.05
N GLY A 285 -18.66 19.46 -14.28
CA GLY A 285 -17.73 20.56 -14.05
C GLY A 285 -17.29 20.69 -12.60
N ASN A 286 -17.47 19.67 -11.78
CA ASN A 286 -17.01 19.61 -10.40
C ASN A 286 -15.59 19.04 -10.35
N ARG A 287 -14.80 19.50 -9.39
CA ARG A 287 -13.49 18.90 -9.08
C ARG A 287 -13.37 18.65 -7.59
N PHE A 288 -12.58 17.66 -7.24
CA PHE A 288 -12.21 17.39 -5.86
C PHE A 288 -11.34 18.54 -5.30
N GLU A 289 -11.68 19.06 -4.13
CA GLU A 289 -10.92 20.10 -3.46
C GLU A 289 -11.20 20.11 -1.95
N VAL A 290 -10.14 19.94 -1.13
CA VAL A 290 -10.17 19.97 0.34
C VAL A 290 -9.37 21.16 0.84
N LEU A 291 -9.84 21.80 1.90
CA LEU A 291 -9.21 22.94 2.57
C LEU A 291 -8.60 22.51 3.91
N PHE A 292 -7.46 23.07 4.24
CA PHE A 292 -6.81 22.90 5.53
C PHE A 292 -6.51 24.26 6.15
N ASN A 293 -6.62 24.36 7.46
CA ASN A 293 -6.16 25.56 8.17
C ASN A 293 -4.62 25.59 8.21
N GLY A 294 -4.05 26.76 7.96
CA GLY A 294 -2.61 26.99 8.02
C GLY A 294 -1.85 26.70 6.72
N ASP A 295 -0.54 26.83 6.81
CA ASP A 295 0.40 26.45 5.75
C ASP A 295 0.92 25.02 6.06
N LEU A 296 0.37 24.06 5.36
CA LEU A 296 0.73 22.63 5.44
C LEU A 296 1.39 22.14 4.15
N THR A 297 1.97 23.04 3.35
CA THR A 297 2.57 22.67 2.06
C THR A 297 3.77 21.76 2.21
N SER A 298 4.47 21.76 3.35
CA SER A 298 5.52 20.82 3.70
C SER A 298 5.01 19.51 4.31
N ASP A 299 3.86 19.55 5.00
CA ASP A 299 3.32 18.43 5.76
C ASP A 299 2.48 17.51 4.88
N LEU A 300 1.80 18.08 3.86
CA LEU A 300 1.05 17.33 2.86
C LEU A 300 1.99 16.76 1.78
N ASN A 301 2.90 15.89 2.18
CA ASN A 301 3.76 15.09 1.31
C ASN A 301 3.15 13.69 1.07
N ARG A 302 3.83 12.81 0.36
CA ARG A 302 3.30 11.47 0.00
C ARG A 302 2.86 10.64 1.21
N SER A 303 3.55 10.74 2.34
CA SER A 303 3.22 9.97 3.56
C SER A 303 1.95 10.46 4.29
N ALA A 304 1.43 11.63 3.92
CA ALA A 304 0.17 12.17 4.43
C ALA A 304 -1.08 11.57 3.73
N PHE A 305 -0.89 10.68 2.75
CA PHE A 305 -1.99 10.20 1.91
C PHE A 305 -2.04 8.69 1.79
N ASP A 306 -3.24 8.13 1.91
CA ASP A 306 -3.57 6.81 1.41
C ASP A 306 -4.28 6.94 0.05
N PHE A 307 -3.62 6.53 -1.02
CA PHE A 307 -4.22 6.51 -2.36
C PHE A 307 -4.82 5.13 -2.72
N GLY A 308 -4.86 4.20 -1.78
CA GLY A 308 -5.25 2.82 -2.03
C GLY A 308 -4.27 2.09 -2.95
N ASN A 309 -4.74 0.97 -3.49
CA ASN A 309 -4.05 0.22 -4.54
C ASN A 309 -4.81 0.42 -5.88
N PRO A 310 -4.60 1.55 -6.57
CA PRO A 310 -5.28 1.80 -7.83
C PRO A 310 -4.87 0.76 -8.87
N THR A 311 -5.84 0.11 -9.50
CA THR A 311 -5.62 -0.89 -10.57
C THR A 311 -5.21 -0.28 -11.90
N GLY A 312 -5.19 1.04 -12.00
CA GLY A 312 -4.83 1.80 -13.20
C GLY A 312 -3.39 2.32 -13.17
N PRO A 313 -2.89 2.82 -14.31
CA PRO A 313 -1.55 3.39 -14.41
C PRO A 313 -1.35 4.56 -13.43
N LYS A 314 -0.23 4.55 -12.72
CA LYS A 314 0.17 5.57 -11.76
C LYS A 314 1.28 6.44 -12.32
N VAL A 315 1.25 7.73 -12.05
CA VAL A 315 2.38 8.63 -12.28
C VAL A 315 2.82 9.18 -10.92
N VAL A 316 3.98 8.78 -10.46
CA VAL A 316 4.60 9.28 -9.24
C VAL A 316 5.80 10.13 -9.64
N ASN A 317 5.80 11.38 -9.20
CA ASN A 317 6.97 12.25 -9.29
C ASN A 317 7.36 12.63 -7.87
N SER A 318 8.50 12.16 -7.40
CA SER A 318 9.06 12.67 -6.17
C SER A 318 9.43 14.15 -6.36
N LEU A 319 9.03 14.98 -5.41
CA LEU A 319 9.38 16.39 -5.33
C LEU A 319 10.09 16.71 -4.00
N THR A 320 10.45 15.70 -3.22
CA THR A 320 11.04 15.87 -1.89
C THR A 320 12.56 15.76 -1.93
N GLN A 321 13.21 16.26 -0.89
CA GLN A 321 14.65 16.28 -0.72
C GLN A 321 15.13 15.19 0.24
N ASP A 322 14.48 14.03 0.25
CA ASP A 322 14.79 12.91 1.16
C ASP A 322 14.72 11.58 0.40
N ASN A 323 15.40 10.55 0.91
CA ASN A 323 15.30 9.17 0.42
C ASN A 323 13.84 8.69 0.47
N LEU A 324 13.33 8.10 -0.59
CA LEU A 324 11.91 7.77 -0.73
C LEU A 324 11.67 6.32 -1.11
N ASP A 325 10.52 5.84 -0.65
CA ASP A 325 9.90 4.62 -1.17
C ASP A 325 8.88 4.99 -2.26
N VAL A 326 9.20 4.71 -3.52
CA VAL A 326 8.34 5.01 -4.66
C VAL A 326 7.70 3.73 -5.16
N VAL A 327 6.40 3.61 -4.96
CA VAL A 327 5.66 2.37 -5.19
C VAL A 327 4.64 2.53 -6.31
N GLY A 328 4.68 1.63 -7.27
CA GLY A 328 3.72 1.50 -8.37
C GLY A 328 2.43 0.77 -7.97
N THR A 329 1.77 0.19 -8.96
CA THR A 329 0.50 -0.53 -8.87
C THR A 329 0.54 -1.82 -9.72
N ALA A 330 -0.60 -2.48 -9.92
CA ALA A 330 -0.70 -3.55 -10.92
C ALA A 330 -0.88 -3.06 -12.37
N GLY A 331 -0.81 -1.75 -12.64
CA GLY A 331 -0.95 -1.14 -13.96
C GLY A 331 0.39 -0.66 -14.52
N ASN A 332 0.39 -0.16 -15.77
CA ASN A 332 1.61 0.38 -16.38
C ASN A 332 1.96 1.76 -15.80
N ASP A 333 2.90 1.83 -14.89
CA ASP A 333 3.20 3.02 -14.11
C ASP A 333 4.30 3.89 -14.73
N THR A 334 4.39 5.13 -14.27
CA THR A 334 5.53 6.01 -14.49
C THR A 334 6.00 6.53 -13.14
N LEU A 335 7.16 6.05 -12.71
CA LEU A 335 7.74 6.32 -11.40
C LEU A 335 9.00 7.16 -11.58
N ASN A 336 9.11 8.25 -10.84
CA ASN A 336 10.30 9.09 -10.80
C ASN A 336 10.73 9.28 -9.35
N GLY A 337 11.95 8.91 -9.03
CA GLY A 337 12.59 9.07 -7.72
C GLY A 337 12.96 10.52 -7.44
N GLY A 338 14.15 10.94 -7.69
CA GLY A 338 14.58 12.32 -7.44
C GLY A 338 16.08 12.48 -7.37
N ASP A 339 16.56 13.17 -6.33
CA ASP A 339 17.98 13.49 -6.17
C ASP A 339 18.66 12.73 -5.02
N TYR A 340 18.02 11.70 -4.44
CA TYR A 340 18.51 10.98 -3.24
C TYR A 340 18.38 9.47 -3.41
N ASP A 341 18.97 8.69 -2.48
CA ASP A 341 18.93 7.24 -2.51
C ASP A 341 17.48 6.74 -2.32
N ASP A 342 16.85 6.30 -3.39
CA ASP A 342 15.45 5.93 -3.43
C ASP A 342 15.25 4.40 -3.51
N GLN A 343 14.12 3.92 -2.99
CA GLN A 343 13.67 2.56 -3.21
C GLN A 343 12.43 2.58 -4.11
N MET A 344 12.49 1.87 -5.23
CA MET A 344 11.46 1.93 -6.25
C MET A 344 10.92 0.55 -6.60
N VAL A 345 9.59 0.39 -6.61
CA VAL A 345 8.94 -0.89 -6.94
C VAL A 345 7.79 -0.65 -7.93
N GLY A 346 7.86 -1.25 -9.12
CA GLY A 346 6.82 -1.15 -10.17
C GLY A 346 5.62 -2.06 -9.91
N PHE A 347 5.81 -3.26 -9.39
CA PHE A 347 4.88 -4.39 -9.22
C PHE A 347 4.50 -5.09 -10.52
N GLN A 348 3.24 -5.00 -10.97
CA GLN A 348 2.78 -5.61 -12.22
C GLN A 348 2.55 -4.50 -13.25
N GLY A 349 2.77 -4.83 -14.51
CA GLY A 349 2.56 -3.84 -15.56
C GLY A 349 3.76 -3.75 -16.48
N ASN A 350 3.73 -2.82 -17.43
CA ASN A 350 4.92 -2.44 -18.20
C ASN A 350 5.29 -1.03 -17.77
N ASP A 351 6.17 -0.95 -16.79
CA ASP A 351 6.44 0.27 -16.06
C ASP A 351 7.57 1.10 -16.69
N ARG A 352 7.53 2.37 -16.45
CA ARG A 352 8.63 3.28 -16.72
C ARG A 352 9.14 3.84 -15.41
N ILE A 353 10.35 3.45 -15.04
CA ILE A 353 10.98 3.82 -13.78
C ILE A 353 12.22 4.66 -14.08
N ASN A 354 12.32 5.82 -13.46
CA ASN A 354 13.48 6.70 -13.49
C ASN A 354 13.85 7.05 -12.04
N ALA A 355 14.90 6.45 -11.52
CA ALA A 355 15.27 6.64 -10.12
C ALA A 355 15.90 8.03 -9.90
N GLY A 356 16.85 8.45 -10.72
CA GLY A 356 17.28 9.85 -10.73
C GLY A 356 18.72 10.07 -10.36
N SER A 357 19.01 10.60 -9.19
CA SER A 357 20.37 10.74 -8.68
C SER A 357 20.39 10.24 -7.24
N GLY A 358 21.33 9.42 -6.91
CA GLY A 358 21.45 8.76 -5.62
C GLY A 358 21.91 7.32 -5.82
N ASP A 359 22.18 6.60 -4.75
CA ASP A 359 22.45 5.16 -4.80
C ASP A 359 21.10 4.43 -4.63
N ASP A 360 20.42 4.12 -5.74
CA ASP A 360 19.02 3.69 -5.77
C ASP A 360 18.86 2.16 -5.76
N VAL A 361 17.73 1.67 -5.25
CA VAL A 361 17.33 0.26 -5.34
C VAL A 361 16.03 0.14 -6.13
N ILE A 362 16.07 -0.63 -7.21
CA ILE A 362 14.98 -0.66 -8.18
C ILE A 362 14.51 -2.08 -8.45
N VAL A 363 13.21 -2.30 -8.27
CA VAL A 363 12.47 -3.52 -8.61
C VAL A 363 11.46 -3.16 -9.70
N GLY A 364 11.64 -3.64 -10.93
CA GLY A 364 10.64 -3.47 -11.99
C GLY A 364 9.36 -4.23 -11.67
N GLY A 365 9.50 -5.49 -11.29
CA GLY A 365 8.38 -6.39 -11.02
C GLY A 365 7.95 -7.18 -12.25
N TYR A 366 6.69 -7.65 -12.25
CA TYR A 366 6.18 -8.45 -13.37
C TYR A 366 5.83 -7.58 -14.57
N GLY A 367 6.41 -7.88 -15.72
CA GLY A 367 6.03 -7.19 -16.93
C GLY A 367 7.17 -7.01 -17.90
N LYS A 368 7.15 -5.91 -18.60
CA LYS A 368 8.23 -5.47 -19.46
C LYS A 368 8.54 -4.03 -19.18
N ASP A 369 9.49 -3.81 -18.32
CA ASP A 369 9.75 -2.50 -17.77
C ASP A 369 10.83 -1.74 -18.55
N THR A 370 10.78 -0.45 -18.42
CA THR A 370 11.84 0.43 -18.93
C THR A 370 12.40 1.22 -17.76
N ILE A 371 13.63 0.92 -17.38
CA ILE A 371 14.23 1.35 -16.13
C ILE A 371 15.46 2.20 -16.42
N SER A 372 15.58 3.32 -15.74
CA SER A 372 16.76 4.18 -15.67
C SER A 372 17.16 4.31 -14.21
N GLY A 373 18.36 3.89 -13.84
CA GLY A 373 18.96 4.14 -12.54
C GLY A 373 19.30 5.61 -12.37
N GLY A 374 19.98 6.17 -13.34
CA GLY A 374 20.37 7.56 -13.33
C GLY A 374 21.82 7.74 -12.91
N ALA A 375 22.09 8.66 -12.01
CA ALA A 375 23.45 8.94 -11.56
C ALA A 375 23.67 8.44 -10.14
N GLY A 376 24.62 7.56 -9.94
CA GLY A 376 24.98 6.98 -8.65
C GLY A 376 25.42 5.53 -8.77
N ARG A 377 25.19 4.74 -7.73
CA ARG A 377 25.45 3.31 -7.75
C ARG A 377 24.14 2.57 -7.52
N ASP A 378 23.51 2.14 -8.60
CA ASP A 378 22.18 1.64 -8.57
C ASP A 378 22.14 0.11 -8.48
N ILE A 379 21.14 -0.42 -7.80
CA ILE A 379 20.90 -1.85 -7.69
C ILE A 379 19.60 -2.21 -8.40
N PHE A 380 19.70 -3.02 -9.45
CA PHE A 380 18.57 -3.60 -10.13
C PHE A 380 18.29 -4.99 -9.58
N LEU A 381 17.13 -5.17 -8.95
CA LEU A 381 16.80 -6.31 -8.14
C LEU A 381 15.74 -7.20 -8.80
N TYR A 382 16.02 -8.51 -8.85
CA TYR A 382 15.17 -9.52 -9.48
C TYR A 382 14.99 -10.72 -8.54
N TYR A 383 13.77 -11.13 -8.29
CA TYR A 383 13.40 -12.22 -7.39
C TYR A 383 12.84 -13.44 -8.11
N ASN A 384 12.20 -13.23 -9.26
CA ASN A 384 11.53 -14.29 -10.00
C ASN A 384 11.97 -14.28 -11.46
N VAL A 385 11.91 -15.44 -12.11
CA VAL A 385 12.10 -15.50 -13.57
C VAL A 385 11.06 -14.63 -14.29
N GLU A 386 9.87 -14.53 -13.72
CA GLU A 386 8.74 -13.77 -14.26
C GLU A 386 8.93 -12.25 -14.21
N ASP A 387 9.85 -11.75 -13.40
CA ASP A 387 10.14 -10.32 -13.33
C ASP A 387 10.73 -9.79 -14.66
N SER A 388 11.54 -10.62 -15.33
CA SER A 388 12.09 -10.27 -16.64
C SER A 388 12.45 -11.54 -17.41
N TYR A 389 11.74 -11.85 -18.50
CA TYR A 389 11.92 -13.13 -19.18
C TYR A 389 11.66 -13.10 -20.68
N ARG A 390 12.02 -14.21 -21.33
CA ARG A 390 11.62 -14.54 -22.70
C ARG A 390 11.04 -15.95 -22.79
N THR A 391 10.26 -16.16 -23.82
CA THR A 391 9.74 -17.48 -24.24
C THR A 391 10.11 -17.77 -25.70
N ALA A 392 9.67 -18.90 -26.23
CA ALA A 392 9.78 -19.18 -27.66
C ALA A 392 8.97 -18.20 -28.52
N ASP A 393 7.91 -17.63 -27.97
CA ASP A 393 6.93 -16.79 -28.69
C ASP A 393 7.20 -15.28 -28.56
N GLY A 394 8.05 -14.85 -27.61
CA GLY A 394 8.30 -13.42 -27.41
C GLY A 394 9.25 -13.09 -26.28
N SER A 395 9.55 -11.79 -26.13
CA SER A 395 10.35 -11.23 -25.06
C SER A 395 9.50 -10.30 -24.20
N TYR A 396 9.51 -10.58 -22.93
CA TYR A 396 8.94 -9.78 -21.83
C TYR A 396 10.07 -9.28 -20.92
N SER A 397 11.23 -9.07 -21.54
CA SER A 397 12.43 -8.64 -20.83
C SER A 397 12.40 -7.15 -20.59
N ASP A 398 12.83 -6.75 -19.43
CA ASP A 398 13.07 -5.37 -19.08
C ASP A 398 14.20 -4.77 -19.91
N LEU A 399 14.17 -3.47 -19.98
CA LEU A 399 15.22 -2.65 -20.60
C LEU A 399 15.75 -1.66 -19.57
N ILE A 400 16.99 -1.85 -19.16
CA ILE A 400 17.74 -0.83 -18.42
C ILE A 400 18.43 0.08 -19.44
N THR A 401 18.16 1.38 -19.32
CA THR A 401 18.48 2.34 -20.38
C THR A 401 19.84 3.01 -20.24
N ASP A 402 20.41 3.05 -19.03
CA ASP A 402 21.56 3.86 -18.66
C ASP A 402 22.55 3.18 -17.71
N PHE A 403 22.60 1.87 -17.69
CA PHE A 403 23.52 1.10 -16.83
C PHE A 403 24.96 1.62 -16.93
N GLU A 404 25.58 2.00 -15.82
CA GLU A 404 26.90 2.62 -15.78
C GLU A 404 27.87 1.96 -14.79
N ASP A 405 29.12 2.46 -14.74
CA ASP A 405 30.13 1.97 -13.80
C ASP A 405 29.73 2.30 -12.35
N GLY A 406 29.48 1.31 -11.53
CA GLY A 406 29.00 1.43 -10.14
C GLY A 406 27.70 0.69 -9.93
N ASP A 407 26.91 0.50 -10.98
CA ASP A 407 25.66 -0.22 -10.92
C ASP A 407 25.85 -1.72 -10.78
N ALA A 408 24.86 -2.38 -10.20
CA ALA A 408 24.89 -3.84 -9.98
C ALA A 408 23.51 -4.49 -10.16
N PHE A 409 23.55 -5.77 -10.49
CA PHE A 409 22.38 -6.64 -10.42
C PHE A 409 22.39 -7.43 -9.14
N TYR A 410 21.25 -7.45 -8.44
CA TYR A 410 21.02 -8.37 -7.35
C TYR A 410 19.93 -9.37 -7.73
N ILE A 411 20.31 -10.64 -7.82
CA ILE A 411 19.46 -11.73 -8.32
C ILE A 411 19.28 -12.75 -7.21
N LEU A 412 18.04 -12.89 -6.74
CA LEU A 412 17.66 -13.75 -5.62
C LEU A 412 16.70 -14.84 -6.07
N ASP A 413 16.77 -15.99 -5.46
CA ASP A 413 15.82 -17.11 -5.54
C ASP A 413 15.44 -17.63 -6.96
N ILE A 414 16.12 -17.14 -8.01
CA ILE A 414 15.90 -17.60 -9.40
C ILE A 414 16.69 -18.88 -9.71
N GLY A 415 17.49 -19.37 -8.76
CA GLY A 415 18.36 -20.52 -8.97
C GLY A 415 19.60 -20.22 -9.82
N LEU A 416 19.99 -18.96 -9.90
CA LEU A 416 21.20 -18.47 -10.57
C LEU A 416 22.24 -18.12 -9.51
N GLU A 417 23.47 -18.63 -9.68
CA GLU A 417 24.52 -18.57 -8.65
C GLU A 417 25.76 -17.77 -9.10
N ARG A 418 25.91 -17.52 -10.40
CA ARG A 418 27.08 -16.85 -10.99
C ARG A 418 26.91 -16.52 -12.46
N ASP A 419 27.82 -15.72 -12.99
CA ASP A 419 28.02 -15.56 -14.43
C ASP A 419 28.61 -16.83 -15.07
N GLY A 420 28.32 -17.03 -16.36
CA GLY A 420 28.79 -18.22 -17.07
C GLY A 420 28.25 -18.34 -18.50
N ASN A 421 27.83 -19.52 -18.88
CA ASN A 421 27.37 -19.78 -20.25
C ASN A 421 25.85 -19.84 -20.41
N GLY A 422 25.10 -19.51 -19.36
CA GLY A 422 23.64 -19.50 -19.34
C GLY A 422 22.99 -20.86 -19.00
N TYR A 423 23.78 -21.87 -18.61
CA TYR A 423 23.32 -23.19 -18.18
C TYR A 423 23.86 -23.57 -16.80
N ASN A 424 23.20 -24.50 -16.13
CA ASN A 424 23.56 -25.00 -14.80
C ASN A 424 23.60 -23.87 -13.75
N GLY A 425 22.53 -23.10 -13.68
CA GLY A 425 22.40 -22.00 -12.72
C GLY A 425 23.34 -20.83 -13.01
N THR A 426 23.70 -20.58 -14.28
CA THR A 426 24.55 -19.44 -14.64
C THR A 426 23.85 -18.47 -15.59
N LEU A 427 24.30 -17.22 -15.60
CA LEU A 427 23.91 -16.20 -16.58
C LEU A 427 24.97 -16.06 -17.67
N LYS A 428 24.54 -15.88 -18.91
CA LYS A 428 25.39 -15.46 -20.01
C LYS A 428 25.19 -13.96 -20.28
N VAL A 429 26.29 -13.24 -20.36
CA VAL A 429 26.34 -11.86 -20.86
C VAL A 429 26.65 -11.91 -22.36
N GLU A 430 25.82 -11.29 -23.20
CA GLU A 430 25.94 -11.32 -24.65
C GLU A 430 25.54 -10.00 -25.30
N TYR A 431 26.47 -9.36 -25.99
CA TYR A 431 26.21 -8.13 -26.74
C TYR A 431 25.68 -8.42 -28.14
N ASN A 432 24.63 -7.73 -28.53
CA ASN A 432 24.01 -7.77 -29.86
C ASN A 432 24.26 -6.42 -30.58
N GLU A 433 25.15 -6.40 -31.56
CA GLU A 433 25.52 -5.20 -32.31
C GLU A 433 24.36 -4.62 -33.13
N GLU A 434 23.45 -5.45 -33.65
CA GLU A 434 22.34 -4.97 -34.48
C GLU A 434 21.31 -4.16 -33.68
N GLN A 435 21.16 -4.50 -32.40
CA GLN A 435 20.19 -3.86 -31.50
C GLN A 435 20.85 -2.87 -30.57
N ASP A 436 22.18 -2.79 -30.55
CA ASP A 436 23.00 -2.05 -29.58
C ASP A 436 22.56 -2.35 -28.13
N ARG A 437 22.50 -3.65 -27.80
CA ARG A 437 22.04 -4.11 -26.49
C ARG A 437 22.90 -5.24 -25.96
N THR A 438 23.17 -5.18 -24.68
CA THR A 438 23.71 -6.31 -23.92
C THR A 438 22.57 -7.07 -23.27
N TYR A 439 22.61 -8.38 -23.34
CA TYR A 439 21.63 -9.27 -22.71
C TYR A 439 22.26 -10.12 -21.64
N LEU A 440 21.59 -10.18 -20.49
CA LEU A 440 21.85 -11.13 -19.43
C LEU A 440 20.83 -12.26 -19.57
N ARG A 441 21.28 -13.49 -19.78
CA ARG A 441 20.36 -14.59 -20.14
C ARG A 441 20.67 -15.88 -19.39
N SER A 442 19.60 -16.53 -18.88
CA SER A 442 19.58 -17.96 -18.66
C SER A 442 19.01 -18.68 -19.88
N PHE A 443 19.56 -19.85 -20.23
CA PHE A 443 19.01 -20.74 -21.26
C PHE A 443 18.22 -21.88 -20.66
N GLU A 444 18.09 -21.93 -19.32
CA GLU A 444 17.26 -22.87 -18.62
C GLU A 444 15.86 -22.27 -18.44
N SER A 445 14.85 -23.08 -18.71
CA SER A 445 13.46 -22.64 -18.60
C SER A 445 12.86 -23.16 -17.29
N ASN A 446 12.04 -22.32 -16.65
CA ASN A 446 11.18 -22.78 -15.57
C ASN A 446 10.04 -23.71 -16.09
N ALA A 447 9.19 -24.18 -15.20
CA ALA A 447 8.07 -25.07 -15.54
C ALA A 447 7.06 -24.46 -16.53
N LYS A 448 7.03 -23.11 -16.65
CA LYS A 448 6.18 -22.37 -17.61
C LYS A 448 6.87 -22.12 -18.96
N GLY A 449 8.09 -22.61 -19.17
CA GLY A 449 8.87 -22.40 -20.39
C GLY A 449 9.52 -21.01 -20.51
N GLN A 450 9.58 -20.26 -19.43
CA GLN A 450 10.16 -18.93 -19.36
C GLN A 450 11.65 -19.03 -18.99
N GLN A 451 12.47 -18.22 -19.64
CA GLN A 451 13.91 -18.10 -19.43
C GLN A 451 14.24 -16.68 -18.96
N PHE A 452 14.92 -16.56 -17.84
CA PHE A 452 15.32 -15.24 -17.34
C PHE A 452 16.13 -14.47 -18.39
N GLN A 453 15.77 -13.21 -18.61
CA GLN A 453 16.47 -12.33 -19.52
C GLN A 453 16.26 -10.87 -19.17
N VAL A 454 17.34 -10.10 -19.03
CA VAL A 454 17.33 -8.64 -18.94
C VAL A 454 18.10 -8.05 -20.11
N ALA A 455 17.68 -6.89 -20.61
CA ALA A 455 18.36 -6.15 -21.67
C ALA A 455 18.91 -4.82 -21.13
N LEU A 456 20.14 -4.49 -21.52
CA LEU A 456 20.79 -3.21 -21.24
C LEU A 456 21.02 -2.46 -22.55
N SER A 457 20.81 -1.16 -22.60
CA SER A 457 21.22 -0.33 -23.74
C SER A 457 22.75 -0.24 -23.80
N GLY A 458 23.33 -0.44 -25.00
CA GLY A 458 24.78 -0.36 -25.21
C GLY A 458 25.55 -1.65 -24.95
N ASN A 459 26.88 -1.56 -24.99
CA ASN A 459 27.82 -2.67 -24.87
C ASN A 459 28.45 -2.71 -23.47
N HIS A 460 27.97 -3.58 -22.62
CA HIS A 460 28.45 -3.81 -21.25
C HIS A 460 29.07 -5.19 -21.09
N GLN A 461 30.36 -5.27 -20.74
CA GLN A 461 31.09 -6.54 -20.65
C GLN A 461 31.48 -6.95 -19.22
N ASN A 462 31.55 -6.00 -18.30
CA ASN A 462 31.89 -6.22 -16.91
C ASN A 462 30.71 -5.77 -16.05
N ILE A 463 29.77 -6.67 -15.83
CA ILE A 463 28.57 -6.37 -15.08
C ILE A 463 28.74 -6.96 -13.67
N PRO A 464 28.66 -6.16 -12.61
CA PRO A 464 28.65 -6.69 -11.26
C PRO A 464 27.35 -7.45 -10.96
N PHE A 465 27.47 -8.67 -10.44
CA PHE A 465 26.36 -9.49 -10.00
C PHE A 465 26.51 -9.82 -8.52
N LEU A 466 25.45 -9.64 -7.79
CA LEU A 466 25.28 -10.11 -6.43
C LEU A 466 24.26 -11.27 -6.45
N PHE A 467 24.68 -12.44 -6.01
CA PHE A 467 23.83 -13.62 -5.93
C PHE A 467 23.59 -14.02 -4.48
N ASP A 468 22.53 -14.78 -4.24
CA ASP A 468 22.17 -15.29 -2.91
C ASP A 468 23.36 -15.95 -2.19
N GLY A 469 23.64 -15.49 -0.94
CA GLY A 469 24.74 -16.03 -0.09
C GLY A 469 25.85 -15.04 0.29
N LEU A 470 25.90 -13.84 -0.29
CA LEU A 470 26.77 -12.76 0.17
C LEU A 470 26.04 -11.90 1.21
N TYR A 471 26.38 -12.07 2.47
CA TYR A 471 25.95 -11.18 3.57
C TYR A 471 26.73 -9.86 3.48
N LEU A 472 26.04 -8.77 3.35
CA LEU A 472 26.58 -7.40 3.41
C LEU A 472 26.23 -6.79 4.77
N ASP A 473 27.25 -6.32 5.53
CA ASP A 473 27.10 -5.92 6.93
C ASP A 473 26.69 -4.44 7.09
N GLU A 474 25.67 -4.20 7.91
CA GLU A 474 25.34 -2.98 8.66
C GLU A 474 24.50 -1.84 8.04
N SER A 475 23.61 -2.06 7.08
CA SER A 475 22.39 -1.21 6.95
C SER A 475 21.31 -1.93 6.16
N PRO A 476 20.11 -2.12 6.72
CA PRO A 476 19.05 -2.84 6.00
C PRO A 476 18.51 -1.98 4.85
N ILE A 477 18.64 -2.48 3.62
CA ILE A 477 17.76 -2.03 2.52
C ILE A 477 16.39 -2.64 2.81
N HIS A 478 15.41 -1.82 3.10
CA HIS A 478 14.03 -2.23 3.28
C HIS A 478 13.37 -2.31 1.91
N ILE A 479 13.12 -3.51 1.39
CA ILE A 479 12.47 -3.69 0.11
C ILE A 479 10.98 -3.93 0.33
N ILE A 480 10.17 -3.06 -0.25
CA ILE A 480 8.73 -3.10 -0.19
C ILE A 480 8.20 -4.22 -1.09
N GLY A 481 7.43 -5.16 -0.52
CA GLY A 481 6.60 -6.11 -1.28
C GLY A 481 7.28 -7.37 -1.82
N VAL A 482 8.42 -7.82 -1.27
CA VAL A 482 9.10 -9.03 -1.71
C VAL A 482 9.58 -9.87 -0.55
N ASN A 483 9.46 -11.19 -0.68
CA ASN A 483 9.76 -12.19 0.34
C ASN A 483 11.18 -12.06 0.90
N PRO A 484 11.36 -11.60 2.13
CA PRO A 484 12.66 -11.53 2.75
C PRO A 484 12.88 -12.72 3.69
N ALA A 485 13.02 -13.93 3.14
CA ALA A 485 13.60 -15.01 3.93
C ALA A 485 15.03 -14.65 4.40
N LYS A 486 15.59 -13.54 3.89
CA LYS A 486 16.93 -13.04 4.26
C LYS A 486 17.01 -11.49 4.12
N PRO A 487 17.44 -10.76 5.15
CA PRO A 487 17.69 -9.33 5.05
C PRO A 487 18.87 -9.02 4.12
N LEU A 488 18.71 -7.98 3.32
CA LEU A 488 19.75 -7.38 2.50
C LEU A 488 20.62 -6.42 3.33
N ASP A 489 21.92 -6.53 3.15
CA ASP A 489 22.90 -5.60 3.73
C ASP A 489 23.83 -5.08 2.62
N ILE A 490 23.83 -3.78 2.35
CA ILE A 490 24.58 -3.13 1.27
C ILE A 490 25.87 -2.43 1.68
N SER A 491 26.39 -2.64 2.89
CA SER A 491 27.62 -1.98 3.35
C SER A 491 28.91 -2.36 2.60
N ILE A 492 28.84 -3.28 1.61
CA ILE A 492 30.02 -3.66 0.78
C ILE A 492 30.32 -2.65 -0.34
N LEU A 493 29.44 -1.67 -0.61
CA LEU A 493 29.64 -0.70 -1.69
C LEU A 493 30.35 0.56 -1.22
N GLY A 494 30.93 0.55 -0.02
CA GLY A 494 31.74 1.62 0.56
C GLY A 494 33.21 1.61 0.13
#